data_7a0c50e6f50855f7bba1711adb515714
#
_entry.id   7a0c50e6f50855f7bba1711adb515714
#
_cell.length_a   1.000
_cell.length_b   1.000
_cell.length_c   1.000
_cell.angle_alpha   90.00
_cell.angle_beta   90.00
_cell.angle_gamma   90.00
#
_symmetry.space_group_name_H-M   'P 1'
#
loop_
_entity.id
_entity.type
_entity.pdbx_description
1 polymer ?
#
loop_
_entity_poly.entity_id
_entity_poly.type
_entity_poly.pdbx_seq_one_letter_code
_entity_poly.pdbx_strand_id
1 'polypeptide(L)'
;MNKKFVAAGMAAAMAATMLPSMAFADEKPTVTLLVPEYNAGKSLKNEGSDQVIQMVEDYTGFNFDIKWGDNGAYDQVIGTTLMDFDNMPMIITCGGSMNGTIVSAAEEGAFWDLSEYLDDSEKFPNLSQVNKETLKGLTVGGEVIGIPRVRELGRYGFSYRQDWADKLGLGTPETIQDVYDMLYAFTYNDPDGNNVDDTYGMEMTKYTGPFDIVQTWFGCGNGWVEQDGQLVPVHQTAEYKEAIDWLKKVYDDGLMSPDWVTIDTSEWSNGCKKGQNGVYIDVMDGGRRIWDYFVNNDVKSVTNPDEFASMNLLGPINGKTLATSGYNGYYLITTDGAKTEEDVINALTFLDKLNDYDMLILADYGLEGVTYNWTEDGQIETIEGETSDRPNLGLNQMVAYIPGYPEDKKPLKPTERDDALTECYEQRTRPVAVTNPALAYLSGSETYSKYGADLDNILSEARTQYICGVIDEQGLQDAWDDWANKGGNDLIAEVNEAYAADQETAEADENTEAATEEAATEEAATEEATSQAE
;
A
#
# COMPACT_ATOMS: atom_id res chain seq x y z
N MET A 1 -47.79 -9.61 -24.01
CA MET A 1 -47.34 -11.03 -24.12
C MET A 1 -46.13 -11.19 -23.25
N ASN A 2 -46.32 -11.94 -22.17
CA ASN A 2 -45.35 -12.13 -21.09
C ASN A 2 -44.10 -12.85 -21.58
N LYS A 3 -42.94 -12.38 -21.17
CA LYS A 3 -41.75 -13.23 -21.08
C LYS A 3 -41.15 -13.06 -19.68
N LYS A 4 -41.51 -13.99 -18.80
CA LYS A 4 -40.75 -14.35 -17.61
C LYS A 4 -39.59 -15.23 -18.05
N PHE A 5 -38.39 -14.92 -17.71
CA PHE A 5 -37.22 -15.82 -17.64
C PHE A 5 -36.76 -15.83 -16.18
N VAL A 6 -37.11 -16.81 -15.46
CA VAL A 6 -36.66 -18.18 -15.23
C VAL A 6 -35.15 -18.25 -14.97
N ALA A 7 -34.82 -18.13 -13.68
CA ALA A 7 -33.63 -18.71 -13.11
C ALA A 7 -33.81 -20.24 -13.13
N ALA A 8 -33.07 -20.93 -13.97
CA ALA A 8 -33.09 -22.38 -14.05
C ALA A 8 -31.77 -22.93 -13.49
N GLY A 9 -31.87 -23.48 -12.29
CA GLY A 9 -30.85 -24.34 -11.73
C GLY A 9 -30.55 -25.53 -12.63
N MET A 10 -29.27 -25.88 -12.73
CA MET A 10 -28.84 -27.16 -13.24
C MET A 10 -29.10 -28.25 -12.21
N ALA A 11 -30.23 -28.96 -12.37
CA ALA A 11 -30.41 -30.26 -11.78
C ALA A 11 -30.16 -31.30 -12.89
N ALA A 12 -28.95 -31.84 -12.93
CA ALA A 12 -28.66 -33.05 -13.73
C ALA A 12 -29.04 -34.28 -12.90
N ALA A 13 -30.12 -34.95 -13.30
CA ALA A 13 -30.49 -36.23 -12.78
C ALA A 13 -29.55 -37.33 -13.29
N MET A 14 -28.79 -37.95 -12.40
CA MET A 14 -28.28 -39.31 -12.60
C MET A 14 -28.90 -40.23 -11.58
N ALA A 15 -29.84 -41.03 -12.04
CA ALA A 15 -30.33 -42.19 -11.31
C ALA A 15 -29.43 -43.37 -11.67
N ALA A 16 -28.65 -43.89 -10.69
CA ALA A 16 -28.21 -45.27 -10.68
C ALA A 16 -27.70 -45.72 -9.30
N THR A 17 -28.36 -46.71 -8.75
CA THR A 17 -27.92 -47.71 -7.77
C THR A 17 -27.59 -47.27 -6.35
N MET A 18 -28.55 -47.44 -5.48
CA MET A 18 -28.42 -47.45 -4.03
C MET A 18 -27.47 -48.55 -3.54
N LEU A 19 -26.36 -48.12 -2.98
CA LEU A 19 -25.72 -48.73 -1.83
C LEU A 19 -25.71 -47.65 -0.74
N PRO A 20 -26.00 -47.95 0.51
CA PRO A 20 -25.89 -46.97 1.57
C PRO A 20 -24.40 -46.86 1.96
N SER A 21 -23.64 -46.07 1.24
CA SER A 21 -22.46 -45.46 1.80
C SER A 21 -22.98 -44.42 2.78
N MET A 22 -22.75 -44.61 4.08
CA MET A 22 -22.70 -43.50 5.02
C MET A 22 -21.63 -42.55 4.47
N ALA A 23 -22.04 -41.58 3.72
CA ALA A 23 -21.23 -40.39 3.49
C ALA A 23 -21.14 -39.71 4.86
N PHE A 24 -20.02 -39.93 5.56
CA PHE A 24 -19.56 -38.91 6.47
C PHE A 24 -19.45 -37.68 5.56
N ALA A 25 -20.26 -36.67 5.79
CA ALA A 25 -19.95 -35.35 5.26
C ALA A 25 -18.58 -35.05 5.86
N ASP A 26 -17.55 -34.99 5.02
CA ASP A 26 -16.23 -34.54 5.45
C ASP A 26 -16.45 -33.16 6.05
N GLU A 27 -16.16 -33.04 7.35
CA GLU A 27 -16.30 -31.78 8.08
C GLU A 27 -15.34 -30.80 7.44
N LYS A 28 -15.82 -29.63 6.95
CA LYS A 28 -14.96 -28.63 6.31
C LYS A 28 -13.79 -28.31 7.25
N PRO A 29 -12.56 -28.26 6.78
CA PRO A 29 -11.43 -27.85 7.63
C PRO A 29 -11.65 -26.42 8.14
N THR A 30 -11.13 -26.12 9.33
CA THR A 30 -11.29 -24.81 9.96
C THR A 30 -10.00 -24.02 9.90
N VAL A 31 -10.07 -22.80 9.38
CA VAL A 31 -8.97 -21.83 9.39
C VAL A 31 -9.19 -20.86 10.54
N THR A 32 -8.17 -20.69 11.39
CA THR A 32 -8.23 -19.78 12.54
C THR A 32 -7.42 -18.52 12.28
N LEU A 33 -8.00 -17.34 12.61
CA LEU A 33 -7.39 -16.05 12.31
C LEU A 33 -7.36 -15.13 13.53
N LEU A 34 -6.31 -14.33 13.65
CA LEU A 34 -6.29 -13.11 14.45
C LEU A 34 -6.40 -11.89 13.52
N VAL A 35 -7.41 -11.04 13.73
CA VAL A 35 -7.73 -9.90 12.87
C VAL A 35 -7.95 -8.64 13.71
N PRO A 36 -7.43 -7.44 13.30
CA PRO A 36 -7.68 -6.19 14.01
C PRO A 36 -9.13 -5.73 13.84
N GLU A 37 -9.76 -5.36 14.95
CA GLU A 37 -11.12 -4.84 14.95
C GLU A 37 -11.13 -3.32 14.83
N TYR A 38 -11.18 -2.78 13.61
CA TYR A 38 -11.22 -1.34 13.36
C TYR A 38 -12.54 -0.68 13.79
N ASN A 39 -13.62 -1.45 13.85
CA ASN A 39 -14.95 -0.98 14.22
C ASN A 39 -15.44 -1.78 15.45
N ALA A 40 -15.03 -1.33 16.61
CA ALA A 40 -15.22 -2.04 17.88
C ALA A 40 -16.67 -2.53 18.07
N GLY A 41 -16.81 -3.85 18.26
CA GLY A 41 -18.08 -4.53 18.49
C GLY A 41 -18.96 -4.71 17.24
N LYS A 42 -18.53 -4.29 16.05
CA LYS A 42 -19.34 -4.34 14.82
C LYS A 42 -18.81 -5.27 13.73
N SER A 43 -17.53 -5.62 13.75
CA SER A 43 -16.91 -6.44 12.70
C SER A 43 -17.52 -7.84 12.63
N LEU A 44 -18.20 -8.16 11.52
CA LEU A 44 -18.99 -9.39 11.31
C LEU A 44 -19.93 -9.74 12.45
N LYS A 45 -20.49 -8.71 13.12
CA LYS A 45 -21.41 -8.84 14.27
C LYS A 45 -22.73 -8.09 14.05
N ASN A 46 -22.92 -7.47 12.89
CA ASN A 46 -24.13 -6.76 12.54
C ASN A 46 -25.22 -7.72 12.02
N GLU A 47 -26.45 -7.24 11.93
CA GLU A 47 -27.55 -8.03 11.34
C GLU A 47 -27.18 -8.46 9.91
N GLY A 48 -27.34 -9.74 9.61
CA GLY A 48 -26.95 -10.35 8.32
C GLY A 48 -25.50 -10.86 8.24
N SER A 49 -24.65 -10.64 9.25
CA SER A 49 -23.27 -11.14 9.24
C SER A 49 -23.20 -12.68 9.20
N ASP A 50 -24.14 -13.38 9.84
CA ASP A 50 -24.22 -14.86 9.76
C ASP A 50 -24.37 -15.33 8.30
N GLN A 51 -25.13 -14.59 7.48
CA GLN A 51 -25.26 -14.87 6.04
C GLN A 51 -23.94 -14.65 5.31
N VAL A 52 -23.21 -13.58 5.62
CA VAL A 52 -21.89 -13.29 5.03
C VAL A 52 -20.89 -14.39 5.40
N ILE A 53 -20.83 -14.78 6.67
CA ILE A 53 -19.98 -15.87 7.15
C ILE A 53 -20.29 -17.15 6.37
N GLN A 54 -21.58 -17.54 6.28
CA GLN A 54 -21.98 -18.72 5.55
C GLN A 54 -21.61 -18.68 4.06
N MET A 55 -21.73 -17.51 3.42
CA MET A 55 -21.32 -17.33 2.01
C MET A 55 -19.82 -17.55 1.83
N VAL A 56 -18.99 -17.01 2.73
CA VAL A 56 -17.53 -17.21 2.71
C VAL A 56 -17.21 -18.70 2.91
N GLU A 57 -17.81 -19.37 3.89
CA GLU A 57 -17.59 -20.78 4.17
C GLU A 57 -18.01 -21.69 3.00
N ASP A 58 -19.14 -21.38 2.37
CA ASP A 58 -19.64 -22.17 1.23
C ASP A 58 -18.78 -21.96 -0.03
N TYR A 59 -18.29 -20.74 -0.25
CA TYR A 59 -17.45 -20.42 -1.38
C TYR A 59 -16.04 -20.99 -1.22
N THR A 60 -15.42 -20.74 -0.09
CA THR A 60 -14.04 -21.17 0.16
C THR A 60 -13.92 -22.67 0.40
N GLY A 61 -14.97 -23.31 0.96
CA GLY A 61 -14.95 -24.70 1.38
C GLY A 61 -14.34 -24.91 2.77
N PHE A 62 -14.08 -23.85 3.51
CA PHE A 62 -13.53 -23.87 4.87
C PHE A 62 -14.51 -23.26 5.85
N ASN A 63 -14.55 -23.80 7.08
CA ASN A 63 -15.04 -23.02 8.22
C ASN A 63 -13.92 -22.06 8.64
N PHE A 64 -14.26 -20.92 9.25
CA PHE A 64 -13.24 -20.02 9.80
C PHE A 64 -13.66 -19.47 11.16
N ASP A 65 -12.68 -19.30 12.03
CA ASP A 65 -12.85 -18.73 13.36
C ASP A 65 -11.94 -17.53 13.55
N ILE A 66 -12.52 -16.38 13.92
CA ILE A 66 -11.82 -15.11 14.03
C ILE A 66 -11.73 -14.68 15.47
N LYS A 67 -10.51 -14.53 15.96
CA LYS A 67 -10.21 -13.76 17.16
C LYS A 67 -10.01 -12.30 16.78
N TRP A 68 -10.98 -11.45 17.15
CA TRP A 68 -10.85 -10.02 16.94
C TRP A 68 -9.98 -9.39 18.03
N GLY A 69 -8.92 -8.69 17.63
CA GLY A 69 -8.03 -7.93 18.50
C GLY A 69 -8.37 -6.44 18.53
N ASP A 70 -8.26 -5.81 19.72
CA ASP A 70 -8.45 -4.36 19.85
C ASP A 70 -7.44 -3.60 18.97
N ASN A 71 -7.93 -2.83 18.01
CA ASN A 71 -7.09 -2.08 17.09
C ASN A 71 -6.20 -1.03 17.81
N GLY A 72 -6.67 -0.46 18.91
CA GLY A 72 -5.91 0.52 19.69
C GLY A 72 -4.69 -0.05 20.42
N ALA A 73 -4.63 -1.38 20.61
CA ALA A 73 -3.55 -2.10 21.29
C ALA A 73 -3.08 -3.31 20.47
N TYR A 74 -3.24 -3.30 19.15
CA TYR A 74 -3.14 -4.49 18.34
C TYR A 74 -1.74 -5.12 18.32
N ASP A 75 -0.68 -4.33 18.32
CA ASP A 75 0.70 -4.83 18.41
C ASP A 75 0.95 -5.60 19.72
N GLN A 76 0.33 -5.14 20.83
CA GLN A 76 0.39 -5.85 22.11
C GLN A 76 -0.41 -7.16 22.06
N VAL A 77 -1.53 -7.18 21.34
CA VAL A 77 -2.33 -8.40 21.10
C VAL A 77 -1.52 -9.40 20.28
N ILE A 78 -0.82 -8.98 19.24
CA ILE A 78 0.08 -9.83 18.45
C ILE A 78 1.18 -10.39 19.37
N GLY A 79 1.91 -9.54 20.09
CA GLY A 79 2.99 -9.97 20.97
C GLY A 79 2.54 -11.00 22.03
N THR A 80 1.36 -10.81 22.63
CA THR A 80 0.81 -11.80 23.57
C THR A 80 0.33 -13.08 22.88
N THR A 81 -0.18 -12.99 21.65
CA THR A 81 -0.61 -14.15 20.88
C THR A 81 0.58 -15.02 20.48
N LEU A 82 1.70 -14.42 20.06
CA LEU A 82 2.93 -15.13 19.71
C LEU A 82 3.56 -15.90 20.90
N MET A 83 3.16 -15.59 22.14
CA MET A 83 3.58 -16.32 23.34
C MET A 83 2.60 -17.43 23.77
N ASP A 84 1.42 -17.52 23.14
CA ASP A 84 0.37 -18.51 23.47
C ASP A 84 0.38 -19.65 22.45
N PHE A 85 1.42 -20.48 22.49
CA PHE A 85 1.64 -21.61 21.57
C PHE A 85 0.47 -22.62 21.50
N ASP A 86 -0.30 -22.75 22.58
CA ASP A 86 -1.43 -23.69 22.64
C ASP A 86 -2.68 -23.19 21.87
N ASN A 87 -2.83 -21.87 21.73
CA ASN A 87 -3.97 -21.21 21.08
C ASN A 87 -3.53 -20.31 19.92
N MET A 88 -2.39 -20.63 19.28
CA MET A 88 -1.87 -19.88 18.14
C MET A 88 -2.84 -20.00 16.94
N PRO A 89 -3.31 -18.89 16.35
CA PRO A 89 -4.09 -18.95 15.12
C PRO A 89 -3.20 -19.34 13.93
N MET A 90 -3.79 -19.95 12.90
CA MET A 90 -3.07 -20.28 11.67
C MET A 90 -2.63 -19.02 10.92
N ILE A 91 -3.46 -17.97 10.94
CA ILE A 91 -3.21 -16.72 10.24
C ILE A 91 -3.23 -15.56 11.25
N ILE A 92 -2.19 -14.72 11.20
CA ILE A 92 -2.18 -13.43 11.89
C ILE A 92 -2.25 -12.32 10.84
N THR A 93 -3.27 -11.46 10.91
CA THR A 93 -3.35 -10.24 10.11
C THR A 93 -2.60 -9.12 10.84
N CYS A 94 -1.56 -8.59 10.22
CA CYS A 94 -0.81 -7.44 10.74
C CYS A 94 -1.24 -6.14 10.05
N GLY A 95 -1.12 -5.02 10.75
CA GLY A 95 -1.31 -3.67 10.20
C GLY A 95 0.03 -3.02 9.88
N GLY A 96 0.03 -2.03 8.96
CA GLY A 96 1.23 -1.26 8.66
C GLY A 96 2.37 -2.06 8.03
N SER A 97 3.60 -1.68 8.33
CA SER A 97 4.83 -2.36 7.93
C SER A 97 5.29 -3.34 9.02
N MET A 98 6.24 -4.21 8.68
CA MET A 98 6.84 -5.14 9.60
C MET A 98 7.58 -4.40 10.73
N ASN A 99 7.42 -4.87 11.97
CA ASN A 99 8.07 -4.31 13.14
C ASN A 99 9.01 -5.32 13.80
N GLY A 100 9.86 -4.85 14.73
CA GLY A 100 10.86 -5.67 15.38
C GLY A 100 10.34 -6.91 16.13
N THR A 101 9.10 -6.87 16.65
CA THR A 101 8.48 -8.05 17.30
C THR A 101 8.25 -9.18 16.28
N ILE A 102 7.82 -8.83 15.07
CA ILE A 102 7.60 -9.81 13.99
C ILE A 102 8.93 -10.34 13.45
N VAL A 103 9.91 -9.44 13.26
CA VAL A 103 11.27 -9.84 12.81
C VAL A 103 11.89 -10.82 13.79
N SER A 104 11.91 -10.52 15.08
CA SER A 104 12.45 -11.43 16.10
C SER A 104 11.72 -12.77 16.15
N ALA A 105 10.39 -12.78 16.01
CA ALA A 105 9.62 -14.01 15.96
C ALA A 105 9.92 -14.83 14.69
N ALA A 106 10.15 -14.16 13.54
CA ALA A 106 10.55 -14.83 12.30
C ALA A 106 11.92 -15.49 12.42
N GLU A 107 12.90 -14.80 13.01
CA GLU A 107 14.23 -15.35 13.27
C GLU A 107 14.19 -16.57 14.22
N GLU A 108 13.18 -16.64 15.10
CA GLU A 108 12.91 -17.78 15.98
C GLU A 108 12.11 -18.91 15.29
N GLY A 109 11.70 -18.73 14.03
CA GLY A 109 10.98 -19.73 13.23
C GLY A 109 9.48 -19.78 13.52
N ALA A 110 8.86 -18.68 13.98
CA ALA A 110 7.44 -18.62 14.30
C ALA A 110 6.53 -18.64 13.05
N PHE A 111 7.08 -18.40 11.84
CA PHE A 111 6.31 -18.29 10.61
C PHE A 111 6.86 -19.22 9.53
N TRP A 112 5.99 -19.61 8.60
CA TRP A 112 6.37 -20.40 7.44
C TRP A 112 7.03 -19.51 6.38
N ASP A 113 8.06 -20.06 5.73
CA ASP A 113 8.56 -19.51 4.46
C ASP A 113 7.55 -19.76 3.35
N LEU A 114 7.09 -18.69 2.74
CA LEU A 114 6.05 -18.71 1.71
C LEU A 114 6.61 -18.59 0.29
N SER A 115 7.93 -18.54 0.11
CA SER A 115 8.60 -18.29 -1.17
C SER A 115 8.13 -19.23 -2.28
N GLU A 116 8.17 -20.54 -2.04
CA GLU A 116 7.76 -21.55 -3.02
C GLU A 116 6.23 -21.54 -3.25
N TYR A 117 5.43 -21.25 -2.22
CA TYR A 117 3.97 -21.22 -2.35
C TYR A 117 3.48 -20.05 -3.20
N LEU A 118 4.10 -18.87 -3.06
CA LEU A 118 3.73 -17.68 -3.81
C LEU A 118 4.22 -17.71 -5.28
N ASP A 119 4.97 -18.73 -5.67
CA ASP A 119 5.35 -19.00 -7.07
C ASP A 119 4.44 -20.05 -7.73
N ASP A 120 3.63 -20.78 -6.95
CA ASP A 120 2.73 -21.83 -7.45
C ASP A 120 1.40 -21.25 -7.94
N SER A 121 1.36 -20.79 -9.20
CA SER A 121 0.17 -20.22 -9.83
C SER A 121 -0.94 -21.25 -10.14
N GLU A 122 -0.64 -22.55 -10.10
CA GLU A 122 -1.66 -23.59 -10.28
C GLU A 122 -2.49 -23.78 -9.00
N LYS A 123 -1.83 -23.70 -7.82
CA LYS A 123 -2.52 -23.81 -6.52
C LYS A 123 -3.09 -22.49 -6.02
N PHE A 124 -2.36 -21.40 -6.22
CA PHE A 124 -2.70 -20.05 -5.69
C PHE A 124 -2.75 -19.02 -6.82
N PRO A 125 -3.76 -19.11 -7.70
CA PRO A 125 -3.84 -18.27 -8.92
C PRO A 125 -3.94 -16.77 -8.64
N ASN A 126 -4.44 -16.35 -7.49
CA ASN A 126 -4.46 -14.95 -7.07
C ASN A 126 -3.16 -14.55 -6.38
N LEU A 127 -2.80 -15.23 -5.29
CA LEU A 127 -1.65 -14.86 -4.46
C LEU A 127 -0.32 -14.89 -5.21
N SER A 128 -0.16 -15.78 -6.20
CA SER A 128 1.05 -15.85 -7.04
C SER A 128 1.27 -14.63 -7.94
N GLN A 129 0.25 -13.76 -8.10
CA GLN A 129 0.36 -12.52 -8.87
C GLN A 129 0.91 -11.35 -8.04
N VAL A 130 1.37 -11.62 -6.82
CA VAL A 130 1.99 -10.61 -5.96
C VAL A 130 3.23 -10.00 -6.62
N ASN A 131 3.39 -8.68 -6.48
CA ASN A 131 4.59 -8.01 -6.98
C ASN A 131 5.80 -8.40 -6.13
N LYS A 132 6.84 -8.94 -6.76
CA LYS A 132 8.06 -9.40 -6.09
C LYS A 132 8.80 -8.27 -5.35
N GLU A 133 8.77 -7.04 -5.87
CA GLU A 133 9.34 -5.89 -5.16
C GLU A 133 8.64 -5.62 -3.82
N THR A 134 7.31 -5.85 -3.77
CA THR A 134 6.53 -5.70 -2.53
C THR A 134 6.93 -6.76 -1.49
N LEU A 135 7.29 -7.97 -1.93
CA LEU A 135 7.71 -9.06 -1.03
C LEU A 135 9.03 -8.78 -0.32
N LYS A 136 9.92 -7.95 -0.88
CA LYS A 136 11.18 -7.57 -0.23
C LYS A 136 10.96 -6.99 1.17
N GLY A 137 9.90 -6.21 1.36
CA GLY A 137 9.51 -5.68 2.67
C GLY A 137 8.89 -6.69 3.64
N LEU A 138 8.70 -7.94 3.21
CA LEU A 138 8.15 -9.06 4.00
C LEU A 138 9.09 -10.27 4.01
N THR A 139 10.38 -10.01 3.75
CA THR A 139 11.43 -11.03 3.74
C THR A 139 12.33 -10.85 4.96
N VAL A 140 12.60 -11.92 5.69
CA VAL A 140 13.51 -11.96 6.84
C VAL A 140 14.44 -13.14 6.67
N GLY A 141 15.76 -12.92 6.73
CA GLY A 141 16.76 -13.99 6.57
C GLY A 141 16.71 -14.73 5.21
N GLY A 142 16.19 -14.07 4.17
CA GLY A 142 15.98 -14.68 2.84
C GLY A 142 14.64 -15.39 2.66
N GLU A 143 13.84 -15.55 3.71
CA GLU A 143 12.54 -16.22 3.69
C GLU A 143 11.40 -15.21 3.57
N VAL A 144 10.46 -15.41 2.66
CA VAL A 144 9.23 -14.62 2.53
C VAL A 144 8.24 -15.06 3.59
N ILE A 145 8.11 -14.31 4.68
CA ILE A 145 7.29 -14.69 5.83
C ILE A 145 5.85 -14.16 5.78
N GLY A 146 5.51 -13.31 4.80
CA GLY A 146 4.20 -12.68 4.79
C GLY A 146 3.59 -12.47 3.41
N ILE A 147 2.26 -12.41 3.36
CA ILE A 147 1.47 -12.07 2.18
C ILE A 147 1.01 -10.61 2.33
N PRO A 148 1.38 -9.69 1.41
CA PRO A 148 1.02 -8.28 1.55
C PRO A 148 -0.48 -8.04 1.33
N ARG A 149 -1.05 -7.10 2.08
CA ARG A 149 -2.30 -6.43 1.70
C ARG A 149 -1.94 -5.29 0.76
N VAL A 150 -2.10 -5.54 -0.54
CA VAL A 150 -1.54 -4.71 -1.60
C VAL A 150 -2.12 -3.29 -1.62
N ARG A 151 -1.27 -2.34 -1.90
CA ARG A 151 -1.59 -0.94 -2.18
C ARG A 151 -0.83 -0.50 -3.43
N GLU A 152 -1.34 0.56 -4.07
CA GLU A 152 -0.67 1.16 -5.23
C GLU A 152 0.75 1.61 -4.87
N LEU A 153 1.74 1.13 -5.63
CA LEU A 153 3.15 1.47 -5.42
C LEU A 153 3.41 2.95 -5.72
N GLY A 154 2.91 3.42 -6.87
CA GLY A 154 3.02 4.82 -7.30
C GLY A 154 1.91 5.71 -6.75
N ARG A 155 1.55 5.55 -5.48
CA ARG A 155 0.39 6.23 -4.89
C ARG A 155 0.61 7.70 -4.60
N TYR A 156 1.85 8.11 -4.36
CA TYR A 156 2.19 9.48 -4.00
C TYR A 156 2.43 10.37 -5.21
N GLY A 157 2.21 11.68 -5.04
CA GLY A 157 2.50 12.64 -6.08
C GLY A 157 2.02 14.05 -5.77
N PHE A 158 2.01 14.86 -6.81
CA PHE A 158 1.64 16.27 -6.81
C PHE A 158 0.28 16.44 -7.48
N SER A 159 -0.63 17.14 -6.79
CA SER A 159 -1.91 17.56 -7.36
C SER A 159 -2.20 19.03 -7.04
N TYR A 160 -2.96 19.71 -7.91
CA TYR A 160 -3.22 21.13 -7.78
C TYR A 160 -4.58 21.52 -8.30
N ARG A 161 -5.08 22.69 -7.87
CA ARG A 161 -6.31 23.33 -8.34
C ARG A 161 -6.15 23.73 -9.81
N GLN A 162 -6.76 22.99 -10.72
CA GLN A 162 -6.68 23.26 -12.16
C GLN A 162 -7.31 24.58 -12.52
N ASP A 163 -8.48 24.89 -11.95
CA ASP A 163 -9.19 26.12 -12.21
C ASP A 163 -8.41 27.39 -11.74
N TRP A 164 -7.59 27.29 -10.71
CA TRP A 164 -6.68 28.36 -10.29
C TRP A 164 -5.54 28.53 -11.27
N ALA A 165 -4.94 27.42 -11.72
CA ALA A 165 -3.90 27.46 -12.74
C ALA A 165 -4.42 28.09 -14.04
N ASP A 166 -5.61 27.67 -14.50
CA ASP A 166 -6.25 28.22 -15.70
C ASP A 166 -6.50 29.74 -15.59
N LYS A 167 -7.01 30.19 -14.45
CA LYS A 167 -7.25 31.63 -14.18
C LYS A 167 -5.97 32.45 -14.26
N LEU A 168 -4.88 31.92 -13.72
CA LEU A 168 -3.59 32.61 -13.70
C LEU A 168 -2.77 32.36 -14.97
N GLY A 169 -3.26 31.53 -15.91
CA GLY A 169 -2.57 31.19 -17.16
C GLY A 169 -1.29 30.39 -16.96
N LEU A 170 -1.24 29.57 -15.91
CA LEU A 170 -0.11 28.70 -15.59
C LEU A 170 -0.16 27.42 -16.42
N GLY A 171 0.99 26.97 -16.91
CA GLY A 171 1.13 25.64 -17.52
C GLY A 171 1.19 24.52 -16.47
N THR A 172 1.18 23.28 -16.97
CA THR A 172 1.44 22.09 -16.14
C THR A 172 2.89 22.13 -15.64
N PRO A 173 3.14 22.06 -14.32
CA PRO A 173 4.51 22.07 -13.80
C PRO A 173 5.22 20.75 -14.11
N GLU A 174 6.42 20.83 -14.70
CA GLU A 174 7.27 19.67 -14.99
C GLU A 174 8.53 19.65 -14.14
N THR A 175 9.01 20.83 -13.76
CA THR A 175 10.25 21.04 -13.00
C THR A 175 9.99 21.58 -11.60
N ILE A 176 11.00 21.48 -10.73
CA ILE A 176 10.99 22.05 -9.38
C ILE A 176 10.76 23.57 -9.42
N GLN A 177 11.29 24.26 -10.44
CA GLN A 177 11.08 25.70 -10.61
C GLN A 177 9.63 26.02 -11.00
N ASP A 178 9.02 25.21 -11.88
CA ASP A 178 7.60 25.41 -12.25
C ASP A 178 6.69 25.23 -11.03
N VAL A 179 7.00 24.25 -10.14
CA VAL A 179 6.29 24.09 -8.87
C VAL A 179 6.43 25.34 -8.00
N TYR A 180 7.65 25.84 -7.84
CA TYR A 180 7.88 27.07 -7.05
C TYR A 180 7.08 28.25 -7.59
N ASP A 181 7.10 28.46 -8.92
CA ASP A 181 6.39 29.55 -9.58
C ASP A 181 4.86 29.40 -9.42
N MET A 182 4.35 28.16 -9.46
CA MET A 182 2.92 27.87 -9.18
C MET A 182 2.58 28.16 -7.73
N LEU A 183 3.39 27.71 -6.75
CA LEU A 183 3.18 28.01 -5.33
C LEU A 183 3.16 29.52 -5.09
N TYR A 184 4.11 30.26 -5.70
CA TYR A 184 4.17 31.71 -5.61
C TYR A 184 2.91 32.39 -6.19
N ALA A 185 2.47 31.93 -7.37
CA ALA A 185 1.30 32.50 -8.03
C ALA A 185 0.02 32.20 -7.23
N PHE A 186 -0.11 31.00 -6.65
CA PHE A 186 -1.25 30.64 -5.81
C PHE A 186 -1.27 31.39 -4.47
N THR A 187 -0.12 31.85 -3.98
CA THR A 187 -0.05 32.65 -2.76
C THR A 187 -0.33 34.13 -3.02
N TYR A 188 0.25 34.71 -4.09
CA TYR A 188 0.34 36.16 -4.23
C TYR A 188 -0.46 36.76 -5.39
N ASN A 189 -1.06 35.95 -6.27
CA ASN A 189 -1.74 36.44 -7.47
C ASN A 189 -3.27 36.24 -7.43
N ASP A 190 -3.87 36.21 -6.23
CA ASP A 190 -5.34 36.15 -6.04
C ASP A 190 -5.98 35.03 -6.91
N PRO A 191 -5.62 33.75 -6.68
CA PRO A 191 -6.07 32.64 -7.53
C PRO A 191 -7.58 32.41 -7.47
N ASP A 192 -8.22 32.71 -6.35
CA ASP A 192 -9.67 32.56 -6.17
C ASP A 192 -10.47 33.79 -6.63
N GLY A 193 -9.83 34.95 -6.78
CA GLY A 193 -10.43 36.18 -7.33
C GLY A 193 -11.26 36.96 -6.34
N ASN A 194 -11.00 36.76 -5.05
CA ASN A 194 -11.73 37.48 -3.99
C ASN A 194 -11.10 38.83 -3.62
N ASN A 195 -9.90 39.17 -4.15
CA ASN A 195 -9.07 40.34 -3.88
C ASN A 195 -8.62 40.43 -2.41
N VAL A 196 -8.40 39.29 -1.76
CA VAL A 196 -7.86 39.17 -0.41
C VAL A 196 -6.61 38.28 -0.46
N ASP A 197 -5.56 38.65 0.28
CA ASP A 197 -4.36 37.81 0.43
C ASP A 197 -4.62 36.79 1.55
N ASP A 198 -5.35 35.71 1.23
CA ASP A 198 -5.79 34.70 2.19
C ASP A 198 -5.54 33.25 1.71
N THR A 199 -4.74 33.10 0.65
CA THR A 199 -4.36 31.81 0.08
C THR A 199 -2.89 31.50 0.23
N TYR A 200 -2.56 30.20 0.30
CA TYR A 200 -1.20 29.66 0.28
C TYR A 200 -1.01 28.74 -0.93
N GLY A 201 0.23 28.60 -1.37
CA GLY A 201 0.58 27.69 -2.46
C GLY A 201 0.25 26.25 -2.10
N MET A 202 0.81 25.75 -0.99
CA MET A 202 0.64 24.35 -0.58
C MET A 202 0.07 24.22 0.83
N GLU A 203 -0.67 23.13 1.04
CA GLU A 203 -1.15 22.71 2.34
C GLU A 203 -0.09 21.94 3.10
N MET A 204 0.05 22.23 4.40
CA MET A 204 0.88 21.48 5.33
C MET A 204 0.17 21.38 6.69
N THR A 205 0.49 20.30 7.40
CA THR A 205 0.10 20.08 8.80
C THR A 205 1.32 19.50 9.54
N LYS A 206 1.21 19.19 10.82
CA LYS A 206 2.29 18.47 11.53
C LYS A 206 2.63 17.09 10.95
N TYR A 207 1.85 16.57 10.01
CA TYR A 207 2.22 15.44 9.16
C TYR A 207 3.20 15.90 8.08
N THR A 208 4.40 15.34 8.08
CA THR A 208 5.52 15.79 7.22
C THR A 208 5.80 14.88 6.01
N GLY A 209 4.94 13.89 5.76
CA GLY A 209 5.04 12.98 4.60
C GLY A 209 5.24 13.67 3.24
N PRO A 210 4.63 14.85 2.97
CA PRO A 210 4.89 15.59 1.74
C PRO A 210 6.36 15.94 1.50
N PHE A 211 7.13 16.15 2.55
CA PHE A 211 8.55 16.46 2.39
C PHE A 211 9.34 15.27 1.84
N ASP A 212 8.93 14.04 2.15
CA ASP A 212 9.54 12.82 1.62
C ASP A 212 9.24 12.66 0.12
N ILE A 213 8.06 13.10 -0.33
CA ILE A 213 7.71 13.13 -1.76
C ILE A 213 8.57 14.17 -2.48
N VAL A 214 8.66 15.39 -1.94
CA VAL A 214 9.46 16.48 -2.51
C VAL A 214 10.93 16.09 -2.66
N GLN A 215 11.52 15.41 -1.67
CA GLN A 215 12.91 14.94 -1.73
C GLN A 215 13.19 14.12 -3.00
N THR A 216 12.26 13.27 -3.41
CA THR A 216 12.46 12.43 -4.60
C THR A 216 12.61 13.25 -5.87
N TRP A 217 12.02 14.44 -5.96
CA TRP A 217 12.14 15.34 -7.11
C TRP A 217 13.58 15.83 -7.34
N PHE A 218 14.36 15.93 -6.26
CA PHE A 218 15.79 16.28 -6.28
C PHE A 218 16.69 15.09 -6.57
N GLY A 219 16.16 13.88 -6.52
CA GLY A 219 16.91 12.65 -6.82
C GLY A 219 17.55 11.96 -5.62
N CYS A 220 17.23 12.38 -4.40
CA CYS A 220 17.88 11.84 -3.19
C CYS A 220 17.42 10.42 -2.78
N GLY A 221 16.43 9.83 -3.46
CA GLY A 221 15.95 8.50 -3.12
C GLY A 221 14.75 8.50 -2.16
N ASN A 222 14.44 7.34 -1.59
CA ASN A 222 13.32 7.07 -0.68
C ASN A 222 13.86 6.49 0.64
N GLY A 223 14.11 7.33 1.62
CA GLY A 223 14.75 6.95 2.88
C GLY A 223 16.22 6.57 2.74
N TRP A 224 16.51 5.73 1.77
CA TRP A 224 17.85 5.28 1.38
C TRP A 224 18.03 5.37 -0.12
N VAL A 225 19.30 5.36 -0.57
CA VAL A 225 19.70 5.35 -1.98
C VAL A 225 20.96 4.50 -2.15
N GLU A 226 21.08 3.82 -3.28
CA GLU A 226 22.32 3.12 -3.64
C GLU A 226 23.29 4.11 -4.27
N GLN A 227 24.52 4.18 -3.72
CA GLN A 227 25.63 4.97 -4.24
C GLN A 227 26.92 4.14 -4.15
N ASP A 228 27.61 4.01 -5.27
CA ASP A 228 28.91 3.31 -5.38
C ASP A 228 28.91 1.87 -4.80
N GLY A 229 27.78 1.15 -4.95
CA GLY A 229 27.61 -0.22 -4.46
C GLY A 229 27.34 -0.33 -2.97
N GLN A 230 26.90 0.75 -2.34
CA GLN A 230 26.48 0.80 -0.94
C GLN A 230 25.12 1.47 -0.79
N LEU A 231 24.38 1.11 0.23
CA LEU A 231 23.15 1.78 0.62
C LEU A 231 23.47 2.91 1.60
N VAL A 232 23.04 4.12 1.24
CA VAL A 232 23.30 5.36 1.98
C VAL A 232 21.98 5.97 2.42
N PRO A 233 21.80 6.37 3.70
CA PRO A 233 20.64 7.13 4.15
C PRO A 233 20.55 8.48 3.42
N VAL A 234 19.37 8.85 2.92
CA VAL A 234 19.21 10.04 2.06
C VAL A 234 19.70 11.34 2.69
N HIS A 235 19.61 11.49 4.01
CA HIS A 235 20.05 12.71 4.70
C HIS A 235 21.58 12.95 4.61
N GLN A 236 22.36 11.94 4.20
CA GLN A 236 23.80 12.06 3.95
C GLN A 236 24.13 12.47 2.51
N THR A 237 23.12 12.67 1.64
CA THR A 237 23.31 13.05 0.24
C THR A 237 23.24 14.57 0.03
N ALA A 238 23.90 15.05 -1.01
CA ALA A 238 23.84 16.47 -1.38
C ALA A 238 22.44 16.84 -1.87
N GLU A 239 21.77 15.94 -2.57
CA GLU A 239 20.41 16.10 -3.12
C GLU A 239 19.39 16.31 -2.01
N TYR A 240 19.53 15.61 -0.88
CA TYR A 240 18.68 15.84 0.29
C TYR A 240 18.85 17.26 0.85
N LYS A 241 20.10 17.73 0.96
CA LYS A 241 20.37 19.09 1.44
C LYS A 241 19.73 20.13 0.51
N GLU A 242 19.83 19.92 -0.81
CA GLU A 242 19.17 20.79 -1.78
C GLU A 242 17.65 20.79 -1.62
N ALA A 243 17.04 19.62 -1.38
CA ALA A 243 15.61 19.49 -1.18
C ALA A 243 15.11 20.24 0.05
N ILE A 244 15.80 20.09 1.20
CA ILE A 244 15.37 20.79 2.43
C ILE A 244 15.69 22.29 2.40
N ASP A 245 16.72 22.73 1.68
CA ASP A 245 16.99 24.15 1.42
C ASP A 245 15.88 24.78 0.57
N TRP A 246 15.40 24.06 -0.45
CA TRP A 246 14.28 24.49 -1.26
C TRP A 246 12.98 24.57 -0.43
N LEU A 247 12.70 23.56 0.42
CA LEU A 247 11.55 23.58 1.33
C LEU A 247 11.62 24.74 2.31
N LYS A 248 12.82 25.00 2.86
CA LYS A 248 13.06 26.17 3.71
C LYS A 248 12.77 27.48 2.96
N LYS A 249 13.23 27.57 1.70
CA LYS A 249 12.93 28.74 0.86
C LYS A 249 11.42 28.90 0.63
N VAL A 250 10.69 27.81 0.36
CA VAL A 250 9.22 27.83 0.21
C VAL A 250 8.55 28.36 1.49
N TYR A 251 9.04 27.94 2.66
CA TYR A 251 8.55 28.45 3.95
C TYR A 251 8.90 29.92 4.18
N ASP A 252 10.15 30.29 4.00
CA ASP A 252 10.65 31.65 4.22
C ASP A 252 9.96 32.67 3.28
N ASP A 253 9.60 32.25 2.07
CA ASP A 253 8.86 33.08 1.09
C ASP A 253 7.33 33.07 1.33
N GLY A 254 6.85 32.41 2.41
CA GLY A 254 5.44 32.41 2.82
C GLY A 254 4.52 31.62 1.91
N LEU A 255 5.03 30.65 1.13
CA LEU A 255 4.25 29.86 0.17
C LEU A 255 3.49 28.69 0.81
N MET A 256 3.75 28.40 2.07
CA MET A 256 2.96 27.49 2.92
C MET A 256 2.53 28.20 4.21
N SER A 257 1.47 27.73 4.86
CA SER A 257 1.00 28.30 6.12
C SER A 257 2.12 28.37 7.17
N PRO A 258 2.35 29.51 7.84
CA PRO A 258 3.40 29.62 8.86
C PRO A 258 3.13 28.76 10.10
N ASP A 259 1.87 28.41 10.35
CA ASP A 259 1.42 27.68 11.54
C ASP A 259 1.28 26.17 11.30
N TRP A 260 1.76 25.66 10.16
CA TRP A 260 1.54 24.28 9.73
C TRP A 260 1.94 23.23 10.79
N VAL A 261 3.00 23.47 11.56
CA VAL A 261 3.46 22.59 12.64
C VAL A 261 2.47 22.42 13.78
N THR A 262 1.44 23.24 13.86
CA THR A 262 0.39 23.19 14.88
C THR A 262 -0.94 22.64 14.35
N ILE A 263 -1.10 22.56 13.03
CA ILE A 263 -2.33 22.08 12.39
C ILE A 263 -2.41 20.57 12.56
N ASP A 264 -3.55 20.08 13.05
CA ASP A 264 -3.77 18.65 13.27
C ASP A 264 -3.79 17.88 11.94
N THR A 265 -3.28 16.64 11.96
CA THR A 265 -3.22 15.79 10.75
C THR A 265 -4.59 15.45 10.17
N SER A 266 -5.65 15.48 10.98
CA SER A 266 -7.04 15.29 10.51
C SER A 266 -7.54 16.42 9.61
N GLU A 267 -6.91 17.62 9.69
CA GLU A 267 -7.23 18.79 8.85
C GLU A 267 -6.51 18.75 7.48
N TRP A 268 -5.74 17.71 7.20
CA TRP A 268 -4.79 17.57 6.10
C TRP A 268 -5.30 18.06 4.72
N SER A 269 -6.52 17.74 4.33
CA SER A 269 -7.09 18.15 3.03
C SER A 269 -8.07 19.32 3.13
N ASN A 270 -8.28 19.88 4.33
CA ASN A 270 -9.34 20.85 4.56
C ASN A 270 -9.02 22.23 4.00
N GLY A 271 -7.75 22.62 3.95
CA GLY A 271 -7.34 23.87 3.34
C GLY A 271 -7.66 23.92 1.84
N CYS A 272 -7.31 22.86 1.08
CA CYS A 272 -7.66 22.73 -0.33
C CYS A 272 -9.19 22.73 -0.55
N LYS A 273 -9.94 21.99 0.27
CA LYS A 273 -11.40 21.93 0.19
C LYS A 273 -12.07 23.28 0.43
N LYS A 274 -11.50 24.09 1.33
CA LYS A 274 -12.00 25.43 1.69
C LYS A 274 -11.48 26.53 0.77
N GLY A 275 -10.59 26.21 -0.19
CA GLY A 275 -9.98 27.21 -1.07
C GLY A 275 -8.90 28.06 -0.40
N GLN A 276 -8.26 27.56 0.64
CA GLN A 276 -7.15 28.23 1.32
C GLN A 276 -5.78 27.86 0.74
N ASN A 277 -5.69 26.70 0.07
CA ASN A 277 -4.48 26.16 -0.52
C ASN A 277 -4.76 25.65 -1.93
N GLY A 278 -3.80 25.81 -2.83
CA GLY A 278 -3.95 25.42 -4.23
C GLY A 278 -3.29 24.08 -4.59
N VAL A 279 -2.30 23.63 -3.82
CA VAL A 279 -1.54 22.41 -4.07
C VAL A 279 -1.70 21.41 -2.92
N TYR A 280 -1.81 20.15 -3.28
CA TYR A 280 -1.87 19.02 -2.37
C TYR A 280 -0.81 17.98 -2.80
N ILE A 281 0.17 17.74 -1.94
CA ILE A 281 1.29 16.80 -2.16
C ILE A 281 1.13 15.64 -1.18
N ASP A 282 0.57 14.53 -1.64
CA ASP A 282 0.39 13.29 -0.89
C ASP A 282 -0.15 12.20 -1.83
N VAL A 283 -0.92 11.26 -1.30
CA VAL A 283 -1.57 10.21 -2.09
C VAL A 283 -2.50 10.81 -3.16
N MET A 284 -2.38 10.34 -4.39
CA MET A 284 -3.16 10.86 -5.53
C MET A 284 -4.66 10.63 -5.37
N ASP A 285 -5.06 9.53 -4.70
CA ASP A 285 -6.45 9.32 -4.32
C ASP A 285 -6.96 10.34 -3.28
N GLY A 286 -6.06 10.99 -2.53
CA GLY A 286 -6.37 12.16 -1.70
C GLY A 286 -6.76 13.37 -2.53
N GLY A 287 -5.98 13.67 -3.59
CA GLY A 287 -6.31 14.71 -4.58
C GLY A 287 -7.66 14.43 -5.25
N ARG A 288 -7.94 13.15 -5.63
CA ARG A 288 -9.25 12.74 -6.16
C ARG A 288 -10.38 12.98 -5.15
N ARG A 289 -10.18 12.66 -3.86
CA ARG A 289 -11.18 12.93 -2.81
C ARG A 289 -11.43 14.43 -2.58
N ILE A 290 -10.45 15.28 -2.80
CA ILE A 290 -10.63 16.74 -2.79
C ILE A 290 -11.50 17.16 -3.99
N TRP A 291 -11.24 16.60 -5.17
CA TRP A 291 -12.08 16.86 -6.36
C TRP A 291 -13.51 16.35 -6.17
N ASP A 292 -13.72 15.15 -5.59
CA ASP A 292 -15.04 14.66 -5.19
C ASP A 292 -15.77 15.62 -4.26
N TYR A 293 -15.04 16.20 -3.29
CA TYR A 293 -15.60 17.20 -2.39
C TYR A 293 -16.13 18.43 -3.15
N PHE A 294 -15.41 18.92 -4.15
CA PHE A 294 -15.87 20.06 -4.95
C PHE A 294 -17.17 19.77 -5.67
N VAL A 295 -17.27 18.62 -6.30
CA VAL A 295 -18.49 18.20 -7.01
C VAL A 295 -19.66 18.00 -6.04
N ASN A 296 -19.44 17.30 -4.95
CA ASN A 296 -20.48 16.94 -3.99
C ASN A 296 -20.99 18.14 -3.16
N ASN A 297 -20.19 19.19 -3.02
CA ASN A 297 -20.53 20.40 -2.25
C ASN A 297 -20.75 21.63 -3.12
N ASP A 298 -20.95 21.45 -4.42
CA ASP A 298 -21.26 22.53 -5.39
C ASP A 298 -20.20 23.67 -5.41
N VAL A 299 -18.92 23.33 -5.17
CA VAL A 299 -17.82 24.29 -5.27
C VAL A 299 -17.55 24.60 -6.73
N LYS A 300 -17.81 25.86 -7.12
CA LYS A 300 -17.69 26.28 -8.52
C LYS A 300 -16.27 26.66 -8.91
N SER A 301 -15.95 26.41 -10.18
CA SER A 301 -14.71 26.86 -10.79
C SER A 301 -14.63 28.40 -10.80
N VAL A 302 -13.45 28.93 -10.48
CA VAL A 302 -13.20 30.38 -10.52
C VAL A 302 -13.13 30.94 -11.94
N THR A 303 -12.98 30.09 -12.96
CA THR A 303 -12.93 30.47 -14.38
C THR A 303 -14.27 30.29 -15.08
N ASN A 304 -15.10 29.33 -14.63
CA ASN A 304 -16.39 29.02 -15.23
C ASN A 304 -17.42 28.65 -14.15
N PRO A 305 -18.39 29.52 -13.83
CA PRO A 305 -19.36 29.24 -12.77
C PRO A 305 -20.37 28.13 -13.12
N ASP A 306 -20.42 27.68 -14.37
CA ASP A 306 -21.25 26.55 -14.79
C ASP A 306 -20.57 25.20 -14.53
N GLU A 307 -19.27 25.19 -14.23
CA GLU A 307 -18.47 24.01 -13.94
C GLU A 307 -18.10 23.95 -12.44
N PHE A 308 -17.70 22.75 -12.00
CA PHE A 308 -17.14 22.58 -10.64
C PHE A 308 -15.64 22.89 -10.65
N ALA A 309 -15.13 23.29 -9.50
CA ALA A 309 -13.69 23.32 -9.26
C ALA A 309 -13.10 21.91 -9.46
N SER A 310 -11.86 21.84 -9.94
CA SER A 310 -11.22 20.57 -10.25
C SER A 310 -9.79 20.52 -9.74
N MET A 311 -9.31 19.29 -9.50
CA MET A 311 -7.91 18.98 -9.22
C MET A 311 -7.28 18.39 -10.48
N ASN A 312 -6.08 18.82 -10.80
CA ASN A 312 -5.20 18.06 -11.69
C ASN A 312 -4.40 17.04 -10.88
N LEU A 313 -4.58 15.76 -11.19
CA LEU A 313 -3.86 14.66 -10.55
C LEU A 313 -2.57 14.40 -11.35
N LEU A 314 -1.59 15.31 -11.25
CA LEU A 314 -0.40 15.30 -12.09
C LEU A 314 0.54 14.12 -11.78
N GLY A 315 0.83 13.89 -10.50
CA GLY A 315 1.72 12.81 -10.06
C GLY A 315 3.19 13.26 -9.93
N PRO A 316 4.09 12.84 -10.84
CA PRO A 316 5.51 13.09 -10.67
C PRO A 316 5.91 14.53 -11.01
N ILE A 317 6.95 15.03 -10.34
CA ILE A 317 7.67 16.25 -10.71
C ILE A 317 9.12 15.85 -11.00
N ASN A 318 9.72 16.51 -11.98
CA ASN A 318 11.09 16.20 -12.42
C ASN A 318 11.28 14.71 -12.76
N GLY A 319 10.21 14.07 -13.25
CA GLY A 319 10.19 12.66 -13.63
C GLY A 319 10.29 11.67 -12.47
N LYS A 320 9.99 12.09 -11.23
CA LYS A 320 10.09 11.25 -10.03
C LYS A 320 8.94 11.49 -9.05
N THR A 321 8.58 10.45 -8.32
CA THR A 321 7.72 10.52 -7.15
C THR A 321 8.09 9.45 -6.13
N LEU A 322 7.63 9.59 -4.89
CA LEU A 322 7.86 8.61 -3.84
C LEU A 322 7.02 7.35 -4.09
N ALA A 323 7.63 6.17 -3.96
CA ALA A 323 6.89 4.92 -3.88
C ALA A 323 6.36 4.69 -2.46
N THR A 324 5.22 4.00 -2.36
CA THR A 324 4.85 3.31 -1.11
C THR A 324 5.67 2.03 -0.96
N SER A 325 5.51 1.31 0.15
CA SER A 325 6.03 -0.06 0.30
C SER A 325 5.31 -1.09 -0.61
N GLY A 326 4.27 -0.67 -1.33
CA GLY A 326 3.41 -1.55 -2.12
C GLY A 326 2.33 -2.28 -1.30
N TYR A 327 2.33 -2.12 0.02
CA TYR A 327 1.34 -2.73 0.91
C TYR A 327 1.03 -1.86 2.13
N ASN A 328 -0.07 -2.17 2.80
CA ASN A 328 -0.41 -1.65 4.12
C ASN A 328 -1.09 -2.77 4.92
N GLY A 329 -0.30 -3.43 5.75
CA GLY A 329 -0.65 -4.67 6.44
C GLY A 329 -0.32 -5.92 5.62
N TYR A 330 -0.27 -7.06 6.29
CA TYR A 330 0.12 -8.35 5.71
C TYR A 330 -0.44 -9.50 6.56
N TYR A 331 -0.36 -10.71 6.01
CA TYR A 331 -0.77 -11.95 6.68
C TYR A 331 0.44 -12.83 6.90
N LEU A 332 0.55 -13.37 8.11
CA LEU A 332 1.57 -14.34 8.52
C LEU A 332 0.92 -15.70 8.68
N ILE A 333 1.57 -16.76 8.24
CA ILE A 333 1.18 -18.13 8.52
C ILE A 333 2.07 -18.67 9.63
N THR A 334 1.49 -18.96 10.79
CA THR A 334 2.26 -19.36 11.97
C THR A 334 2.58 -20.84 11.97
N THR A 335 3.77 -21.23 12.42
CA THR A 335 4.21 -22.64 12.49
C THR A 335 3.49 -23.42 13.60
N ASP A 336 3.10 -22.77 14.70
CA ASP A 336 2.35 -23.39 15.81
C ASP A 336 0.85 -23.47 15.57
N GLY A 337 0.30 -22.62 14.71
CA GLY A 337 -1.11 -22.67 14.31
C GLY A 337 -1.34 -23.60 13.12
N ALA A 338 -0.51 -23.50 12.07
CA ALA A 338 -0.48 -24.36 10.91
C ALA A 338 0.67 -25.35 11.05
N LYS A 339 0.42 -26.49 11.69
CA LYS A 339 1.46 -27.45 12.13
C LYS A 339 1.93 -28.38 11.03
N THR A 340 1.22 -28.46 9.93
CA THR A 340 1.49 -29.34 8.80
C THR A 340 1.46 -28.55 7.50
N GLU A 341 2.12 -29.05 6.46
CA GLU A 341 2.05 -28.49 5.12
C GLU A 341 0.59 -28.41 4.60
N GLU A 342 -0.27 -29.39 4.97
CA GLU A 342 -1.70 -29.36 4.64
C GLU A 342 -2.40 -28.16 5.30
N ASP A 343 -2.07 -27.83 6.54
CA ASP A 343 -2.61 -26.64 7.23
C ASP A 343 -2.17 -25.35 6.54
N VAL A 344 -0.92 -25.25 6.09
CA VAL A 344 -0.41 -24.11 5.31
C VAL A 344 -1.17 -23.98 3.99
N ILE A 345 -1.30 -25.06 3.24
CA ILE A 345 -2.06 -25.08 1.98
C ILE A 345 -3.51 -24.68 2.21
N ASN A 346 -4.14 -25.13 3.29
CA ASN A 346 -5.51 -24.75 3.65
C ASN A 346 -5.62 -23.25 3.95
N ALA A 347 -4.70 -22.70 4.75
CA ALA A 347 -4.66 -21.27 5.08
C ALA A 347 -4.45 -20.41 3.81
N LEU A 348 -3.50 -20.79 2.96
CA LEU A 348 -3.22 -20.09 1.70
C LEU A 348 -4.37 -20.21 0.71
N THR A 349 -5.01 -21.39 0.58
CA THR A 349 -6.18 -21.59 -0.29
C THR A 349 -7.36 -20.74 0.18
N PHE A 350 -7.56 -20.62 1.49
CA PHE A 350 -8.59 -19.74 2.06
C PHE A 350 -8.32 -18.28 1.68
N LEU A 351 -7.10 -17.78 1.91
CA LEU A 351 -6.71 -16.42 1.54
C LEU A 351 -6.78 -16.19 0.03
N ASP A 352 -6.33 -17.15 -0.79
CA ASP A 352 -6.36 -17.04 -2.24
C ASP A 352 -7.80 -16.85 -2.74
N LYS A 353 -8.72 -17.70 -2.30
CA LYS A 353 -10.14 -17.62 -2.68
C LYS A 353 -10.83 -16.35 -2.21
N LEU A 354 -10.41 -15.73 -1.11
CA LEU A 354 -10.93 -14.43 -0.68
C LEU A 354 -10.57 -13.30 -1.65
N ASN A 355 -9.63 -13.52 -2.56
CA ASN A 355 -9.26 -12.58 -3.61
C ASN A 355 -10.00 -12.82 -4.95
N ASP A 356 -10.85 -13.86 -5.03
CA ASP A 356 -11.72 -14.05 -6.17
C ASP A 356 -12.74 -12.91 -6.27
N TYR A 357 -13.15 -12.56 -7.50
CA TYR A 357 -14.01 -11.42 -7.80
C TYR A 357 -15.28 -11.37 -6.91
N ASP A 358 -15.98 -12.51 -6.76
CA ASP A 358 -17.22 -12.55 -5.98
C ASP A 358 -16.97 -12.29 -4.48
N MET A 359 -15.81 -12.71 -3.97
CA MET A 359 -15.42 -12.47 -2.58
C MET A 359 -14.94 -11.03 -2.36
N LEU A 360 -14.29 -10.42 -3.35
CA LEU A 360 -13.98 -8.99 -3.33
C LEU A 360 -15.28 -8.16 -3.27
N ILE A 361 -16.29 -8.51 -4.09
CA ILE A 361 -17.60 -7.84 -4.06
C ILE A 361 -18.26 -8.00 -2.68
N LEU A 362 -18.26 -9.20 -2.13
CA LEU A 362 -18.81 -9.45 -0.81
C LEU A 362 -18.08 -8.65 0.28
N ALA A 363 -16.75 -8.59 0.22
CA ALA A 363 -15.93 -7.87 1.20
C ALA A 363 -16.12 -6.35 1.14
N ASP A 364 -16.20 -5.77 -0.06
CA ASP A 364 -16.24 -4.32 -0.24
C ASP A 364 -17.67 -3.77 -0.23
N TYR A 365 -18.64 -4.51 -0.79
CA TYR A 365 -20.00 -4.01 -1.00
C TYR A 365 -21.06 -4.73 -0.17
N GLY A 366 -20.80 -5.95 0.29
CA GLY A 366 -21.72 -6.71 1.15
C GLY A 366 -22.75 -7.53 0.38
N LEU A 367 -24.05 -7.40 0.71
CA LEU A 367 -25.12 -8.25 0.19
C LEU A 367 -25.97 -7.52 -0.86
N GLU A 368 -26.18 -8.16 -2.01
CA GLU A 368 -27.12 -7.69 -3.03
C GLU A 368 -28.53 -7.55 -2.47
N GLY A 369 -29.20 -6.45 -2.80
CA GLY A 369 -30.54 -6.12 -2.30
C GLY A 369 -30.57 -5.60 -0.86
N VAL A 370 -29.43 -5.59 -0.14
CA VAL A 370 -29.29 -5.07 1.22
C VAL A 370 -28.39 -3.84 1.25
N THR A 371 -27.17 -3.96 0.72
CA THR A 371 -26.17 -2.90 0.74
C THR A 371 -25.87 -2.34 -0.65
N TYR A 372 -26.17 -3.11 -1.69
CA TYR A 372 -26.04 -2.68 -3.09
C TYR A 372 -27.05 -3.40 -4.00
N ASN A 373 -27.21 -2.88 -5.21
CA ASN A 373 -27.89 -3.55 -6.31
C ASN A 373 -26.99 -3.51 -7.56
N TRP A 374 -27.13 -4.53 -8.43
CA TRP A 374 -26.56 -4.45 -9.76
C TRP A 374 -27.44 -3.63 -10.69
N THR A 375 -26.86 -2.76 -11.49
CA THR A 375 -27.51 -2.04 -12.58
C THR A 375 -27.64 -2.93 -13.83
N GLU A 376 -28.41 -2.50 -14.84
CA GLU A 376 -28.60 -3.28 -16.08
C GLU A 376 -27.30 -3.45 -16.89
N ASP A 377 -26.35 -2.54 -16.74
CA ASP A 377 -25.02 -2.53 -17.38
C ASP A 377 -23.93 -3.21 -16.54
N GLY A 378 -24.29 -3.88 -15.44
CA GLY A 378 -23.37 -4.69 -14.65
C GLY A 378 -22.50 -3.88 -13.69
N GLN A 379 -22.96 -2.70 -13.29
CA GLN A 379 -22.30 -1.87 -12.29
C GLN A 379 -22.99 -1.99 -10.93
N ILE A 380 -22.30 -1.66 -9.86
CA ILE A 380 -22.87 -1.58 -8.51
C ILE A 380 -23.46 -0.19 -8.27
N GLU A 381 -24.70 -0.16 -7.77
CA GLU A 381 -25.33 1.00 -7.15
C GLU A 381 -25.49 0.70 -5.65
N THR A 382 -24.78 1.47 -4.81
CA THR A 382 -24.86 1.30 -3.35
C THR A 382 -26.20 1.79 -2.82
N ILE A 383 -26.81 1.02 -1.92
CA ILE A 383 -28.02 1.42 -1.20
C ILE A 383 -27.60 2.36 -0.08
N GLU A 384 -28.25 3.52 0.05
CA GLU A 384 -27.97 4.51 1.09
C GLU A 384 -28.21 3.89 2.49
N GLY A 385 -27.21 4.05 3.36
CA GLY A 385 -27.24 3.59 4.75
C GLY A 385 -25.89 3.89 5.42
N GLU A 386 -25.85 3.80 6.75
CA GLU A 386 -24.61 3.95 7.49
C GLU A 386 -23.65 2.79 7.17
N THR A 387 -22.46 3.12 6.72
CA THR A 387 -21.40 2.12 6.41
C THR A 387 -20.99 1.29 7.63
N SER A 388 -21.21 1.85 8.84
CA SER A 388 -20.94 1.18 10.11
C SER A 388 -21.88 0.00 10.44
N ASP A 389 -22.98 -0.15 9.71
CA ASP A 389 -23.99 -1.19 9.94
C ASP A 389 -24.02 -2.26 8.83
N ARG A 390 -23.04 -2.26 7.93
CA ARG A 390 -22.93 -3.28 6.89
C ARG A 390 -22.62 -4.66 7.48
N PRO A 391 -23.28 -5.74 7.00
CA PRO A 391 -23.07 -7.08 7.53
C PRO A 391 -21.68 -7.66 7.21
N ASN A 392 -21.02 -7.16 6.16
CA ASN A 392 -19.67 -7.55 5.73
C ASN A 392 -18.55 -6.77 6.45
N LEU A 393 -18.87 -5.91 7.41
CA LEU A 393 -17.91 -5.06 8.07
C LEU A 393 -16.77 -5.89 8.69
N GLY A 394 -15.53 -5.58 8.33
CA GLY A 394 -14.34 -6.30 8.79
C GLY A 394 -13.89 -7.45 7.87
N LEU A 395 -14.74 -7.96 6.95
CA LEU A 395 -14.31 -9.00 6.00
C LEU A 395 -13.15 -8.53 5.11
N ASN A 396 -13.15 -7.28 4.69
CA ASN A 396 -12.07 -6.69 3.91
C ASN A 396 -10.70 -6.67 4.60
N GLN A 397 -10.65 -6.92 5.92
CA GLN A 397 -9.38 -7.06 6.63
C GLN A 397 -8.69 -8.41 6.38
N MET A 398 -9.39 -9.37 5.81
CA MET A 398 -8.89 -10.69 5.43
C MET A 398 -8.60 -10.82 3.93
N VAL A 399 -8.77 -9.76 3.15
CA VAL A 399 -8.53 -9.72 1.70
C VAL A 399 -7.18 -9.05 1.41
N ALA A 400 -6.35 -9.75 0.62
CA ALA A 400 -5.02 -9.27 0.21
C ALA A 400 -5.08 -8.26 -0.95
N TYR A 401 -6.16 -8.28 -1.75
CA TYR A 401 -6.31 -7.50 -2.99
C TYR A 401 -5.23 -7.84 -4.03
N ILE A 402 -4.96 -9.13 -4.20
CA ILE A 402 -4.03 -9.67 -5.20
C ILE A 402 -4.83 -10.53 -6.20
N PRO A 403 -4.85 -10.20 -7.48
CA PRO A 403 -4.39 -8.96 -8.11
C PRO A 403 -5.33 -7.77 -7.93
N GLY A 404 -6.47 -7.92 -7.25
CA GLY A 404 -7.53 -6.95 -7.13
C GLY A 404 -8.63 -7.13 -8.18
N TYR A 405 -9.42 -6.07 -8.43
CA TYR A 405 -10.49 -6.14 -9.43
C TYR A 405 -9.93 -6.20 -10.86
N PRO A 406 -10.41 -7.13 -11.70
CA PRO A 406 -10.07 -7.12 -13.13
C PRO A 406 -10.50 -5.82 -13.81
N GLU A 407 -9.67 -5.32 -14.73
CA GLU A 407 -9.91 -4.05 -15.44
C GLU A 407 -11.23 -4.02 -16.19
N ASP A 408 -11.63 -5.15 -16.78
CA ASP A 408 -12.87 -5.32 -17.55
C ASP A 408 -14.11 -5.58 -16.67
N LYS A 409 -13.93 -5.69 -15.34
CA LYS A 409 -14.98 -6.00 -14.37
C LYS A 409 -14.96 -5.10 -13.16
N LYS A 410 -14.63 -3.82 -13.34
CA LYS A 410 -14.70 -2.85 -12.24
C LYS A 410 -16.16 -2.73 -11.77
N PRO A 411 -16.43 -2.90 -10.45
CA PRO A 411 -17.81 -2.97 -9.97
C PRO A 411 -18.53 -1.61 -9.95
N LEU A 412 -17.79 -0.52 -9.90
CA LEU A 412 -18.33 0.83 -9.96
C LEU A 412 -18.08 1.45 -11.32
N LYS A 413 -19.08 2.16 -11.86
CA LYS A 413 -18.87 2.96 -13.05
C LYS A 413 -17.87 4.08 -12.72
N PRO A 414 -16.72 4.12 -13.39
CA PRO A 414 -15.75 5.14 -13.12
C PRO A 414 -16.30 6.53 -13.45
N THR A 415 -15.99 7.50 -12.61
CA THR A 415 -16.19 8.91 -12.91
C THR A 415 -14.97 9.45 -13.66
N GLU A 416 -15.08 10.63 -14.27
CA GLU A 416 -13.92 11.34 -14.84
C GLU A 416 -12.72 11.41 -13.84
N ARG A 417 -13.02 11.53 -12.55
CA ARG A 417 -12.02 11.61 -11.48
C ARG A 417 -11.33 10.28 -11.20
N ASP A 418 -12.07 9.17 -11.35
CA ASP A 418 -11.51 7.81 -11.23
C ASP A 418 -10.66 7.47 -12.45
N ASP A 419 -11.08 7.89 -13.64
CA ASP A 419 -10.30 7.73 -14.87
C ASP A 419 -9.00 8.53 -14.81
N ALA A 420 -9.06 9.79 -14.33
CA ALA A 420 -7.87 10.62 -14.14
C ALA A 420 -6.89 10.02 -13.11
N LEU A 421 -7.40 9.42 -12.02
CA LEU A 421 -6.59 8.73 -11.03
C LEU A 421 -5.93 7.47 -11.61
N THR A 422 -6.69 6.66 -12.34
CA THR A 422 -6.18 5.45 -13.00
C THR A 422 -5.06 5.81 -13.98
N GLU A 423 -5.31 6.81 -14.85
CA GLU A 423 -4.29 7.31 -15.79
C GLU A 423 -3.03 7.82 -15.05
N CYS A 424 -3.21 8.54 -13.94
CA CYS A 424 -2.09 9.01 -13.14
C CYS A 424 -1.25 7.83 -12.61
N TYR A 425 -1.87 6.81 -12.06
CA TYR A 425 -1.16 5.65 -11.53
C TYR A 425 -0.44 4.87 -12.63
N GLU A 426 -1.13 4.51 -13.69
CA GLU A 426 -0.59 3.62 -14.72
C GLU A 426 0.48 4.28 -15.59
N GLN A 427 0.24 5.52 -15.98
CA GLN A 427 1.07 6.17 -17.00
C GLN A 427 2.11 7.12 -16.43
N ARG A 428 1.89 7.65 -15.21
CA ARG A 428 2.71 8.74 -14.69
C ARG A 428 3.48 8.38 -13.42
N THR A 429 2.82 7.86 -12.38
CA THR A 429 3.49 7.67 -11.09
C THR A 429 4.15 6.30 -10.95
N ARG A 430 3.45 5.21 -11.28
CA ARG A 430 4.00 3.85 -11.13
C ARG A 430 5.33 3.62 -11.87
N PRO A 431 5.50 4.08 -13.14
CA PRO A 431 6.75 3.86 -13.87
C PRO A 431 7.97 4.60 -13.30
N VAL A 432 7.75 5.64 -12.48
CA VAL A 432 8.81 6.53 -11.98
C VAL A 432 8.83 6.62 -10.45
N ALA A 433 8.11 5.74 -9.79
CA ALA A 433 8.04 5.66 -8.33
C ALA A 433 9.39 5.18 -7.77
N VAL A 434 9.96 5.98 -6.86
CA VAL A 434 11.27 5.73 -6.25
C VAL A 434 11.07 4.85 -5.01
N THR A 435 11.51 3.60 -5.09
CA THR A 435 11.43 2.63 -4.00
C THR A 435 12.55 2.83 -2.99
N ASN A 436 12.38 2.31 -1.77
CA ASN A 436 13.43 2.26 -0.77
C ASN A 436 14.28 0.98 -0.98
N PRO A 437 15.54 1.09 -1.41
CA PRO A 437 16.37 -0.08 -1.66
C PRO A 437 16.80 -0.80 -0.38
N ALA A 438 16.71 -0.14 0.78
CA ALA A 438 17.08 -0.72 2.07
C ALA A 438 15.92 -1.45 2.78
N LEU A 439 14.70 -1.45 2.19
CA LEU A 439 13.49 -1.90 2.89
C LEU A 439 13.61 -3.34 3.45
N ALA A 440 14.18 -4.26 2.67
CA ALA A 440 14.39 -5.64 3.09
C ALA A 440 15.42 -5.77 4.23
N TYR A 441 16.43 -4.94 4.22
CA TYR A 441 17.55 -4.99 5.17
C TYR A 441 17.25 -4.26 6.48
N LEU A 442 16.40 -3.22 6.43
CA LEU A 442 15.93 -2.51 7.63
C LEU A 442 15.12 -3.42 8.54
N SER A 443 14.29 -4.29 7.97
CA SER A 443 13.50 -5.24 8.76
C SER A 443 14.36 -6.28 9.49
N GLY A 444 15.53 -6.63 8.95
CA GLY A 444 16.51 -7.55 9.57
C GLY A 444 17.55 -6.88 10.47
N SER A 445 17.54 -5.55 10.62
CA SER A 445 18.52 -4.84 11.45
C SER A 445 18.14 -4.83 12.93
N GLU A 446 19.02 -5.37 13.80
CA GLU A 446 18.83 -5.32 15.25
C GLU A 446 18.82 -3.86 15.76
N THR A 447 19.67 -3.02 15.20
CA THR A 447 19.72 -1.59 15.53
C THR A 447 18.44 -0.88 15.14
N TYR A 448 17.88 -1.12 13.93
CA TYR A 448 16.62 -0.49 13.51
C TYR A 448 15.44 -0.98 14.33
N SER A 449 15.37 -2.27 14.61
CA SER A 449 14.35 -2.85 15.49
C SER A 449 14.31 -2.19 16.87
N LYS A 450 15.47 -1.84 17.41
CA LYS A 450 15.62 -1.31 18.78
C LYS A 450 15.56 0.21 18.87
N TYR A 451 16.11 0.92 17.90
CA TYR A 451 16.31 2.36 17.93
C TYR A 451 15.71 3.10 16.74
N GLY A 452 15.15 2.36 15.76
CA GLY A 452 14.70 2.94 14.48
C GLY A 452 13.71 4.10 14.67
N ALA A 453 12.73 3.95 15.55
CA ALA A 453 11.76 5.01 15.83
C ALA A 453 12.41 6.29 16.39
N ASP A 454 13.41 6.16 17.26
CA ASP A 454 14.14 7.30 17.81
C ASP A 454 15.04 7.96 16.75
N LEU A 455 15.69 7.13 15.92
CA LEU A 455 16.52 7.61 14.81
C LEU A 455 15.67 8.36 13.76
N ASP A 456 14.52 7.83 13.37
CA ASP A 456 13.60 8.47 12.43
C ASP A 456 13.06 9.80 12.99
N ASN A 457 12.76 9.85 14.29
CA ASN A 457 12.32 11.07 14.97
C ASN A 457 13.41 12.16 14.95
N ILE A 458 14.69 11.82 15.20
CA ILE A 458 15.79 12.79 15.15
C ILE A 458 15.85 13.46 13.78
N LEU A 459 15.78 12.69 12.69
CA LEU A 459 15.83 13.22 11.32
C LEU A 459 14.60 14.07 10.98
N SER A 460 13.41 13.59 11.33
CA SER A 460 12.15 14.30 11.06
C SER A 460 12.05 15.62 11.83
N GLU A 461 12.44 15.63 13.10
CA GLU A 461 12.47 16.85 13.93
C GLU A 461 13.52 17.85 13.42
N ALA A 462 14.73 17.40 13.10
CA ALA A 462 15.79 18.25 12.59
C ALA A 462 15.39 18.92 11.27
N ARG A 463 14.83 18.16 10.33
CA ARG A 463 14.28 18.66 9.07
C ARG A 463 13.23 19.73 9.32
N THR A 464 12.25 19.44 10.17
CA THR A 464 11.18 20.37 10.52
C THR A 464 11.71 21.66 11.13
N GLN A 465 12.60 21.56 12.10
CA GLN A 465 13.20 22.71 12.78
C GLN A 465 14.05 23.56 11.82
N TYR A 466 14.77 22.92 10.90
CA TYR A 466 15.57 23.61 9.89
C TYR A 466 14.69 24.36 8.87
N ILE A 467 13.64 23.73 8.34
CA ILE A 467 12.69 24.37 7.43
C ILE A 467 12.04 25.58 8.07
N CYS A 468 11.61 25.47 9.33
CA CYS A 468 11.00 26.57 10.08
C CYS A 468 12.00 27.61 10.60
N GLY A 469 13.31 27.46 10.35
CA GLY A 469 14.35 28.40 10.80
C GLY A 469 14.59 28.41 12.31
N VAL A 470 14.17 27.35 13.02
CA VAL A 470 14.41 27.17 14.47
C VAL A 470 15.86 26.80 14.73
N ILE A 471 16.46 25.97 13.85
CA ILE A 471 17.88 25.67 13.83
C ILE A 471 18.49 26.15 12.50
N ASP A 472 19.77 26.46 12.53
CA ASP A 472 20.57 26.79 11.36
C ASP A 472 21.27 25.53 10.78
N GLU A 473 22.12 25.73 9.80
CA GLU A 473 22.88 24.65 9.15
C GLU A 473 23.77 23.88 10.12
N GLN A 474 24.36 24.55 11.14
CA GLN A 474 25.13 23.88 12.15
C GLN A 474 24.24 23.03 13.07
N GLY A 475 23.08 23.54 13.46
CA GLY A 475 22.12 22.76 14.26
C GLY A 475 21.57 21.54 13.50
N LEU A 476 21.41 21.64 12.19
CA LEU A 476 21.06 20.50 11.35
C LEU A 476 22.17 19.44 11.34
N GLN A 477 23.43 19.87 11.16
CA GLN A 477 24.58 18.96 11.20
C GLN A 477 24.74 18.30 12.58
N ASP A 478 24.58 19.07 13.65
CA ASP A 478 24.64 18.54 15.01
C ASP A 478 23.59 17.44 15.25
N ALA A 479 22.39 17.59 14.66
CA ALA A 479 21.34 16.56 14.73
C ALA A 479 21.69 15.30 13.91
N TRP A 480 22.30 15.44 12.74
CA TRP A 480 22.79 14.31 11.96
C TRP A 480 23.93 13.57 12.65
N ASP A 481 24.84 14.31 13.31
CA ASP A 481 25.91 13.72 14.13
C ASP A 481 25.33 12.98 15.36
N ASP A 482 24.27 13.52 15.97
CA ASP A 482 23.55 12.86 17.07
C ASP A 482 22.88 11.56 16.60
N TRP A 483 22.23 11.58 15.44
CA TRP A 483 21.67 10.39 14.78
C TRP A 483 22.74 9.31 14.56
N ALA A 484 23.86 9.69 13.97
CA ALA A 484 24.98 8.79 13.71
C ALA A 484 25.50 8.12 14.98
N ASN A 485 25.62 8.90 16.07
CA ASN A 485 26.15 8.44 17.36
C ASN A 485 25.15 7.62 18.18
N LYS A 486 23.84 7.76 17.93
CA LYS A 486 22.78 7.04 18.66
C LYS A 486 22.42 5.69 18.05
N GLY A 487 23.15 5.24 17.03
CA GLY A 487 22.95 3.96 16.39
C GLY A 487 22.94 4.04 14.85
N GLY A 488 22.90 5.25 14.26
CA GLY A 488 22.86 5.40 12.82
C GLY A 488 24.06 4.78 12.10
N ASN A 489 25.26 4.86 12.69
CA ASN A 489 26.45 4.21 12.12
C ASN A 489 26.35 2.68 12.16
N ASP A 490 25.84 2.13 13.24
CA ASP A 490 25.64 0.69 13.38
C ASP A 490 24.56 0.21 12.39
N LEU A 491 23.45 0.97 12.27
CA LEU A 491 22.40 0.71 11.28
C LEU A 491 22.93 0.68 9.84
N ILE A 492 23.78 1.67 9.46
CA ILE A 492 24.39 1.69 8.13
C ILE A 492 25.26 0.45 7.91
N ALA A 493 26.02 0.03 8.94
CA ALA A 493 26.89 -1.14 8.84
C ALA A 493 26.07 -2.42 8.68
N GLU A 494 25.02 -2.63 9.49
CA GLU A 494 24.15 -3.81 9.42
C GLU A 494 23.43 -3.91 8.07
N VAL A 495 22.83 -2.79 7.60
CA VAL A 495 22.14 -2.74 6.30
C VAL A 495 23.09 -3.07 5.15
N ASN A 496 24.32 -2.53 5.16
CA ASN A 496 25.28 -2.78 4.08
C ASN A 496 25.92 -4.17 4.15
N GLU A 497 26.07 -4.75 5.33
CA GLU A 497 26.51 -6.15 5.48
C GLU A 497 25.47 -7.11 4.85
N ALA A 498 24.18 -6.91 5.17
CA ALA A 498 23.10 -7.71 4.60
C ALA A 498 22.95 -7.49 3.08
N TYR A 499 23.06 -6.24 2.62
CA TYR A 499 23.03 -5.90 1.19
C TYR A 499 24.16 -6.57 0.42
N ALA A 500 25.39 -6.56 0.93
CA ALA A 500 26.53 -7.20 0.29
C ALA A 500 26.37 -8.73 0.20
N ALA A 501 25.84 -9.37 1.24
CA ALA A 501 25.56 -10.80 1.25
C ALA A 501 24.52 -11.19 0.18
N ASP A 502 23.48 -10.39 0.00
CA ASP A 502 22.48 -10.58 -1.05
C ASP A 502 23.08 -10.47 -2.47
N GLN A 503 23.96 -9.47 -2.69
CA GLN A 503 24.63 -9.31 -3.98
C GLN A 503 25.54 -10.49 -4.31
N GLU A 504 26.29 -11.02 -3.33
CA GLU A 504 27.14 -12.21 -3.51
C GLU A 504 26.31 -13.46 -3.86
N THR A 505 25.13 -13.59 -3.25
CA THR A 505 24.20 -14.71 -3.51
C THR A 505 23.60 -14.61 -4.93
N ALA A 506 23.16 -13.42 -5.32
CA ALA A 506 22.60 -13.16 -6.66
C ALA A 506 23.63 -13.43 -7.77
N GLU A 507 24.90 -12.98 -7.59
CA GLU A 507 25.99 -13.28 -8.53
C GLU A 507 26.32 -14.79 -8.62
N ALA A 508 26.20 -15.52 -7.51
CA ALA A 508 26.41 -16.97 -7.48
C ALA A 508 25.30 -17.73 -8.23
N ASP A 509 24.06 -17.27 -8.08
CA ASP A 509 22.90 -17.88 -8.75
C ASP A 509 22.92 -17.60 -10.26
N GLU A 510 23.21 -16.37 -10.69
CA GLU A 510 23.39 -16.04 -12.13
C GLU A 510 24.51 -16.87 -12.77
N ASN A 511 25.62 -17.07 -12.07
CA ASN A 511 26.73 -17.90 -12.55
C ASN A 511 26.35 -19.39 -12.64
N THR A 512 25.47 -19.86 -11.75
CA THR A 512 24.97 -21.23 -11.74
C THR A 512 23.95 -21.48 -12.86
N GLU A 513 23.05 -20.52 -13.12
CA GLU A 513 22.11 -20.58 -14.24
C GLU A 513 22.85 -20.53 -15.59
N ALA A 514 23.81 -19.62 -15.74
CA ALA A 514 24.63 -19.52 -16.95
C ALA A 514 25.43 -20.82 -17.24
N ALA A 515 26.00 -21.44 -16.20
CA ALA A 515 26.70 -22.70 -16.33
C ALA A 515 25.76 -23.87 -16.70
N THR A 516 24.52 -23.84 -16.24
CA THR A 516 23.49 -24.83 -16.55
C THR A 516 22.98 -24.69 -18.00
N GLU A 517 22.80 -23.45 -18.48
CA GLU A 517 22.45 -23.17 -19.89
C GLU A 517 23.59 -23.55 -20.86
N GLU A 518 24.86 -23.30 -20.49
CA GLU A 518 26.00 -23.72 -21.30
C GLU A 518 26.09 -25.23 -21.40
N ALA A 519 25.89 -25.96 -20.27
CA ALA A 519 25.89 -27.42 -20.25
C ALA A 519 24.73 -28.03 -21.09
N ALA A 520 23.51 -27.43 -21.01
CA ALA A 520 22.37 -27.88 -21.81
C ALA A 520 22.56 -27.62 -23.31
N THR A 521 23.25 -26.52 -23.68
CA THR A 521 23.60 -26.22 -25.09
C THR A 521 24.68 -27.15 -25.64
N GLU A 522 25.68 -27.54 -24.83
CA GLU A 522 26.70 -28.54 -25.23
C GLU A 522 26.10 -29.94 -25.37
N GLU A 523 25.16 -30.34 -24.50
CA GLU A 523 24.46 -31.63 -24.61
C GLU A 523 23.59 -31.69 -25.87
N ALA A 524 22.82 -30.62 -26.18
CA ALA A 524 22.03 -30.53 -27.41
C ALA A 524 22.90 -30.55 -28.68
N ALA A 525 24.04 -29.87 -28.68
CA ALA A 525 24.98 -29.89 -29.81
C ALA A 525 25.64 -31.27 -30.01
N THR A 526 25.82 -32.02 -28.94
CA THR A 526 26.40 -33.38 -28.98
C THR A 526 25.38 -34.41 -29.49
N GLU A 527 24.10 -34.26 -29.12
CA GLU A 527 23.00 -35.09 -29.65
C GLU A 527 22.74 -34.84 -31.14
N GLU A 528 22.81 -33.57 -31.59
CA GLU A 528 22.66 -33.23 -33.02
C GLU A 528 23.82 -33.78 -33.86
N ALA A 529 25.04 -33.74 -33.34
CA ALA A 529 26.21 -34.32 -34.02
C ALA A 529 26.18 -35.85 -34.10
N THR A 530 25.56 -36.50 -33.11
CA THR A 530 25.40 -37.97 -33.09
C THR A 530 24.28 -38.42 -34.01
N SER A 531 23.21 -37.65 -34.14
CA SER A 531 22.07 -37.92 -35.02
C SER A 531 22.38 -37.70 -36.52
N GLN A 532 23.42 -36.93 -36.86
CA GLN A 532 23.89 -36.75 -38.26
C GLN A 532 24.94 -37.80 -38.71
N ALA A 533 25.36 -38.65 -37.79
CA ALA A 533 26.39 -39.69 -38.06
C ALA A 533 25.81 -41.11 -38.24
N GLU A 534 24.49 -41.31 -38.06
CA GLU A 534 23.73 -42.50 -38.42
C GLU A 534 22.93 -42.27 -39.73
#